data_0375f1368ecd3d0bc50dc8751ae28271
#
_entry.id   0375f1368ecd3d0bc50dc8751ae28271
#
_cell.length_a   1.000
_cell.length_b   1.000
_cell.length_c   1.000
_cell.angle_alpha   90.00
_cell.angle_beta   90.00
_cell.angle_gamma   90.00
#
_symmetry.space_group_name_H-M   'P 1'
#
loop_
_entity.id
_entity.type
_entity.pdbx_description
1 polymer ?
#
loop_
_entity_poly.entity_id
_entity_poly.type
_entity_poly.pdbx_seq_one_letter_code
_entity_poly.pdbx_strand_id
1 'polypeptide(L)'
;GSISVATEFYKSLGKTPILLNHEVPGFVSNRLQAAVNNEAYSLISRGVVSAEDLDVAVASGPGLRWAITGPITINALGGGGGPEGFSQRIERLGPAIQGWEEDILKHRFEWDDKSLNALKAQAEKSLKAIDWSKLNEERDQVLLQLLP
;
A
#
# COMPACT_ATOMS: atom_id res chain seq x y z
N GLY A 1 17.71 6.65 -27.00
CA GLY A 1 18.07 7.72 -26.08
C GLY A 1 18.53 7.17 -24.74
N SER A 2 19.03 8.01 -23.85
CA SER A 2 19.54 7.61 -22.51
C SER A 2 18.54 6.81 -21.66
N ILE A 3 17.26 7.10 -21.76
CA ILE A 3 16.19 6.39 -21.04
C ILE A 3 16.10 4.94 -21.47
N SER A 4 16.13 4.64 -22.76
CA SER A 4 16.07 3.24 -23.25
C SER A 4 17.29 2.43 -22.80
N VAL A 5 18.48 3.03 -22.82
CA VAL A 5 19.71 2.40 -22.35
C VAL A 5 19.63 2.09 -20.85
N ALA A 6 19.19 3.06 -20.05
CA ALA A 6 19.01 2.86 -18.62
C ALA A 6 17.95 1.76 -18.32
N THR A 7 16.83 1.75 -19.05
CA THR A 7 15.79 0.73 -18.89
C THR A 7 16.33 -0.67 -19.18
N GLU A 8 17.05 -0.86 -20.28
CA GLU A 8 17.63 -2.16 -20.62
C GLU A 8 18.73 -2.59 -19.64
N PHE A 9 19.53 -1.65 -19.14
CA PHE A 9 20.52 -1.93 -18.10
C PHE A 9 19.86 -2.44 -16.82
N TYR A 10 18.82 -1.77 -16.31
CA TYR A 10 18.12 -2.22 -15.10
C TYR A 10 17.41 -3.56 -15.30
N LYS A 11 16.81 -3.81 -16.47
CA LYS A 11 16.24 -5.12 -16.81
C LYS A 11 17.28 -6.22 -16.80
N SER A 12 18.48 -5.97 -17.30
CA SER A 12 19.58 -6.96 -17.29
C SER A 12 20.03 -7.35 -15.88
N LEU A 13 19.73 -6.50 -14.88
CA LEU A 13 19.97 -6.75 -13.46
C LEU A 13 18.76 -7.42 -12.75
N GLY A 14 17.77 -7.92 -13.49
CA GLY A 14 16.57 -8.52 -12.92
C GLY A 14 15.62 -7.53 -12.27
N LYS A 15 15.71 -6.22 -12.59
CA LYS A 15 14.80 -5.18 -12.07
C LYS A 15 13.66 -4.95 -13.04
N THR A 16 12.52 -4.48 -12.50
CA THR A 16 11.35 -4.10 -13.29
C THR A 16 11.21 -2.56 -13.27
N PRO A 17 11.92 -1.85 -14.15
CA PRO A 17 11.85 -0.40 -14.20
C PRO A 17 10.49 0.07 -14.71
N ILE A 18 9.95 1.13 -14.10
CA ILE A 18 8.79 1.87 -14.60
C ILE A 18 9.24 3.24 -15.10
N LEU A 19 8.57 3.76 -16.12
CA LEU A 19 8.81 5.07 -16.65
C LEU A 19 7.72 6.03 -16.19
N LEU A 20 8.12 7.17 -15.61
CA LEU A 20 7.22 8.25 -15.28
C LEU A 20 7.14 9.24 -16.44
N ASN A 21 5.96 9.70 -16.79
CA ASN A 21 5.74 10.75 -17.77
C ASN A 21 6.15 12.14 -17.23
N HIS A 22 5.99 12.34 -15.91
CA HIS A 22 6.34 13.55 -15.19
C HIS A 22 6.91 13.21 -13.82
N GLU A 23 7.89 13.98 -13.35
CA GLU A 23 8.39 13.88 -12.00
C GLU A 23 7.40 14.47 -11.00
N VAL A 24 7.23 13.75 -9.87
CA VAL A 24 6.48 14.21 -8.71
C VAL A 24 7.25 13.85 -7.44
N PRO A 25 7.17 14.63 -6.35
CA PRO A 25 7.80 14.29 -5.08
C PRO A 25 7.37 12.89 -4.60
N GLY A 26 8.35 12.04 -4.27
CA GLY A 26 8.10 10.66 -3.83
C GLY A 26 7.82 9.65 -4.95
N PHE A 27 7.83 10.08 -6.20
CA PHE A 27 7.53 9.24 -7.37
C PHE A 27 6.20 8.47 -7.21
N VAL A 28 6.09 7.23 -7.69
CA VAL A 28 4.85 6.44 -7.59
C VAL A 28 4.80 5.64 -6.29
N SER A 29 5.82 4.81 -6.04
CA SER A 29 5.80 3.85 -4.93
C SER A 29 5.74 4.53 -3.57
N ASN A 30 6.57 5.55 -3.33
CA ASN A 30 6.58 6.27 -2.07
C ASN A 30 5.27 7.03 -1.84
N ARG A 31 4.66 7.57 -2.90
CA ARG A 31 3.36 8.26 -2.80
C ARG A 31 2.24 7.31 -2.40
N LEU A 32 2.17 6.14 -3.04
CA LEU A 32 1.17 5.12 -2.69
C LEU A 32 1.37 4.61 -1.26
N GLN A 33 2.62 4.34 -0.88
CA GLN A 33 2.94 3.94 0.49
C GLN A 33 2.60 5.03 1.51
N ALA A 34 2.90 6.29 1.21
CA ALA A 34 2.55 7.40 2.09
C ALA A 34 1.03 7.56 2.26
N ALA A 35 0.24 7.36 1.21
CA ALA A 35 -1.22 7.40 1.28
C ALA A 35 -1.77 6.29 2.20
N VAL A 36 -1.31 5.06 2.01
CA VAL A 36 -1.68 3.92 2.88
C VAL A 36 -1.24 4.15 4.32
N ASN A 37 0.01 4.59 4.54
CA ASN A 37 0.52 4.84 5.88
C ASN A 37 -0.21 5.97 6.60
N ASN A 38 -0.59 7.05 5.90
CA ASN A 38 -1.34 8.14 6.51
C ASN A 38 -2.68 7.66 7.08
N GLU A 39 -3.42 6.86 6.32
CA GLU A 39 -4.67 6.28 6.80
C GLU A 39 -4.44 5.25 7.91
N ALA A 40 -3.45 4.37 7.76
CA ALA A 40 -3.08 3.40 8.80
C ALA A 40 -2.76 4.09 10.14
N TYR A 41 -1.96 5.15 10.10
CA TYR A 41 -1.59 5.90 11.29
C TYR A 41 -2.78 6.64 11.91
N SER A 42 -3.67 7.18 11.09
CA SER A 42 -4.93 7.78 11.55
C SER A 42 -5.79 6.76 12.30
N LEU A 43 -6.04 5.61 11.70
CA LEU A 43 -6.87 4.56 12.29
C LEU A 43 -6.29 4.04 13.63
N ILE A 44 -4.96 3.81 13.69
CA ILE A 44 -4.28 3.34 14.89
C ILE A 44 -4.28 4.42 15.98
N SER A 45 -3.88 5.65 15.66
CA SER A 45 -3.78 6.73 16.65
C SER A 45 -5.13 7.13 17.25
N ARG A 46 -6.20 6.97 16.48
CA ARG A 46 -7.59 7.18 16.91
C ARG A 46 -8.18 5.98 17.66
N GLY A 47 -7.46 4.86 17.75
CA GLY A 47 -7.93 3.65 18.42
C GLY A 47 -9.04 2.91 17.68
N VAL A 48 -9.19 3.10 16.37
CA VAL A 48 -10.18 2.40 15.54
C VAL A 48 -9.80 0.93 15.40
N VAL A 49 -8.50 0.66 15.29
CA VAL A 49 -7.96 -0.70 15.13
C VAL A 49 -6.59 -0.79 15.82
N SER A 50 -6.21 -1.98 16.26
CA SER A 50 -4.85 -2.24 16.74
C SER A 50 -3.84 -2.22 15.58
N ALA A 51 -2.56 -1.99 15.86
CA ALA A 51 -1.53 -2.07 14.82
C ALA A 51 -1.42 -3.50 14.25
N GLU A 52 -1.57 -4.52 15.08
CA GLU A 52 -1.56 -5.92 14.67
C GLU A 52 -2.73 -6.24 13.71
N ASP A 53 -3.94 -5.89 14.07
CA ASP A 53 -5.12 -6.15 13.23
C ASP A 53 -5.09 -5.34 11.93
N LEU A 54 -4.52 -4.13 11.95
CA LEU A 54 -4.32 -3.34 10.74
C LEU A 54 -3.36 -4.04 9.77
N ASP A 55 -2.23 -4.53 10.26
CA ASP A 55 -1.27 -5.29 9.45
C ASP A 55 -1.91 -6.55 8.87
N VAL A 56 -2.68 -7.30 9.67
CA VAL A 56 -3.45 -8.46 9.20
C VAL A 56 -4.45 -8.06 8.12
N ALA A 57 -5.21 -6.98 8.31
CA ALA A 57 -6.19 -6.50 7.34
C ALA A 57 -5.55 -6.14 6.00
N VAL A 58 -4.38 -5.51 6.01
CA VAL A 58 -3.65 -5.17 4.78
C VAL A 58 -3.02 -6.41 4.15
N ALA A 59 -2.27 -7.20 4.92
CA ALA A 59 -1.49 -8.32 4.40
C ALA A 59 -2.37 -9.47 3.87
N SER A 60 -3.51 -9.75 4.51
CA SER A 60 -4.47 -10.77 4.05
C SER A 60 -5.52 -10.25 3.06
N GLY A 61 -5.65 -8.96 2.94
CA GLY A 61 -6.65 -8.27 2.13
C GLY A 61 -6.08 -7.63 0.87
N PRO A 62 -6.11 -6.30 0.78
CA PRO A 62 -5.72 -5.58 -0.44
C PRO A 62 -4.24 -5.77 -0.78
N GLY A 63 -3.35 -5.80 0.19
CA GLY A 63 -1.92 -5.92 -0.03
C GLY A 63 -1.54 -7.21 -0.77
N LEU A 64 -2.12 -8.35 -0.36
CA LEU A 64 -1.90 -9.63 -1.02
C LEU A 64 -2.33 -9.59 -2.49
N ARG A 65 -3.50 -9.02 -2.77
CA ARG A 65 -4.01 -8.92 -4.15
C ARG A 65 -3.19 -7.95 -5.00
N TRP A 66 -2.76 -6.84 -4.42
CA TRP A 66 -1.93 -5.85 -5.12
C TRP A 66 -0.53 -6.37 -5.44
N ALA A 67 0.01 -7.25 -4.61
CA ALA A 67 1.29 -7.91 -4.90
C ALA A 67 1.23 -8.79 -6.16
N ILE A 68 0.05 -9.36 -6.48
CA ILE A 68 -0.13 -10.24 -7.64
C ILE A 68 -0.45 -9.46 -8.91
N THR A 69 -1.39 -8.50 -8.85
CA THR A 69 -1.93 -7.86 -10.07
C THR A 69 -1.88 -6.33 -10.05
N GLY A 70 -1.60 -5.72 -8.91
CA GLY A 70 -1.72 -4.27 -8.73
C GLY A 70 -3.18 -3.78 -8.59
N PRO A 71 -3.38 -2.52 -8.15
CA PRO A 71 -4.71 -2.01 -7.79
C PRO A 71 -5.64 -1.79 -8.99
N ILE A 72 -5.14 -1.44 -10.16
CA ILE A 72 -5.98 -1.19 -11.33
C ILE A 72 -6.53 -2.51 -11.88
N THR A 73 -5.67 -3.49 -12.07
CA THR A 73 -6.05 -4.80 -12.61
C THR A 73 -7.00 -5.53 -11.66
N ILE A 74 -6.77 -5.50 -10.35
CA ILE A 74 -7.67 -6.15 -9.39
C ILE A 74 -9.06 -5.49 -9.36
N ASN A 75 -9.13 -4.19 -9.58
CA ASN A 75 -10.41 -3.49 -9.70
C ASN A 75 -11.16 -3.91 -10.97
N ALA A 76 -10.47 -4.07 -12.09
CA ALA A 76 -11.08 -4.59 -13.32
C ALA A 76 -11.63 -6.01 -13.11
N LEU A 77 -10.84 -6.91 -12.51
CA LEU A 77 -11.28 -8.25 -12.16
C LEU A 77 -12.52 -8.26 -11.26
N GLY A 78 -12.59 -7.38 -10.27
CA GLY A 78 -13.74 -7.23 -9.39
C GLY A 78 -15.03 -6.72 -10.06
N GLY A 79 -14.93 -6.21 -11.29
CA GLY A 79 -16.07 -5.78 -12.12
C GLY A 79 -16.40 -6.75 -13.26
N GLY A 80 -15.72 -7.91 -13.32
CA GLY A 80 -15.95 -8.92 -14.38
C GLY A 80 -14.81 -9.05 -15.40
N GLY A 81 -13.75 -8.27 -15.24
CA GLY A 81 -12.58 -8.28 -16.11
C GLY A 81 -12.64 -7.27 -17.25
N GLY A 82 -11.48 -7.02 -17.85
CA GLY A 82 -11.34 -6.09 -18.97
C GLY A 82 -11.59 -4.61 -18.64
N PRO A 83 -11.51 -3.74 -19.65
CA PRO A 83 -11.78 -2.31 -19.51
C PRO A 83 -13.20 -2.01 -19.01
N GLU A 84 -14.18 -2.79 -19.49
CA GLU A 84 -15.58 -2.69 -19.09
C GLU A 84 -15.76 -3.03 -17.61
N GLY A 85 -15.06 -4.07 -17.11
CA GLY A 85 -15.10 -4.45 -15.70
C GLY A 85 -14.55 -3.34 -14.80
N PHE A 86 -13.48 -2.66 -15.23
CA PHE A 86 -12.96 -1.49 -14.52
C PHE A 86 -13.99 -0.37 -14.45
N SER A 87 -14.59 0.01 -15.59
CA SER A 87 -15.59 1.07 -15.67
C SER A 87 -16.81 0.76 -14.79
N GLN A 88 -17.36 -0.44 -14.90
CA GLN A 88 -18.52 -0.87 -14.09
C GLN A 88 -18.21 -0.84 -12.59
N ARG A 89 -16.99 -1.23 -12.19
CA ARG A 89 -16.61 -1.19 -10.78
C ARG A 89 -16.52 0.24 -10.27
N ILE A 90 -15.92 1.16 -11.02
CA ILE A 90 -15.81 2.57 -10.64
C ILE A 90 -17.21 3.22 -10.55
N GLU A 91 -18.08 2.98 -11.53
CA GLU A 91 -19.45 3.50 -11.52
C GLU A 91 -20.26 3.01 -10.31
N ARG A 92 -20.15 1.71 -10.00
CA ARG A 92 -20.90 1.09 -8.89
C ARG A 92 -20.39 1.50 -7.52
N LEU A 93 -19.08 1.52 -7.32
CA LEU A 93 -18.46 1.76 -6.02
C LEU A 93 -17.96 3.20 -5.82
N GLY A 94 -17.85 3.97 -6.90
CA GLY A 94 -17.34 5.34 -6.85
C GLY A 94 -18.02 6.22 -5.80
N PRO A 95 -19.35 6.26 -5.71
CA PRO A 95 -20.03 7.05 -4.68
C PRO A 95 -19.67 6.64 -3.24
N ALA A 96 -19.52 5.35 -2.97
CA ALA A 96 -19.11 4.86 -1.66
C ALA A 96 -17.65 5.20 -1.37
N ILE A 97 -16.77 5.01 -2.35
CA ILE A 97 -15.33 5.33 -2.23
C ILE A 97 -15.16 6.84 -1.98
N GLN A 98 -15.87 7.67 -2.71
CA GLN A 98 -15.85 9.13 -2.50
C GLN A 98 -16.27 9.49 -1.07
N GLY A 99 -17.31 8.87 -0.53
CA GLY A 99 -17.73 9.10 0.86
C GLY A 99 -16.66 8.70 1.87
N TRP A 100 -15.94 7.59 1.62
CA TRP A 100 -14.80 7.21 2.46
C TRP A 100 -13.61 8.17 2.34
N GLU A 101 -13.31 8.63 1.13
CA GLU A 101 -12.25 9.62 0.91
C GLU A 101 -12.55 10.96 1.61
N GLU A 102 -13.80 11.40 1.61
CA GLU A 102 -14.23 12.60 2.36
C GLU A 102 -14.04 12.45 3.87
N ASP A 103 -14.28 11.26 4.43
CA ASP A 103 -14.03 10.96 5.83
C ASP A 103 -12.53 10.86 6.13
N ILE A 104 -11.76 10.18 5.27
CA ILE A 104 -10.28 10.10 5.34
C ILE A 104 -9.67 11.50 5.38
N LEU A 105 -10.12 12.41 4.52
CA LEU A 105 -9.61 13.79 4.49
C LEU A 105 -9.89 14.56 5.78
N LYS A 106 -11.04 14.32 6.42
CA LYS A 106 -11.38 14.94 7.71
C LYS A 106 -10.54 14.41 8.87
N HIS A 107 -10.07 13.18 8.75
CA HIS A 107 -9.36 12.46 9.80
C HIS A 107 -7.91 12.13 9.43
N ARG A 108 -7.32 12.87 8.49
CA ARG A 108 -5.90 12.68 8.11
C ARG A 108 -5.02 12.64 9.35
N PHE A 109 -4.05 11.73 9.34
CA PHE A 109 -3.02 11.72 10.37
C PHE A 109 -2.24 13.05 10.36
N GLU A 110 -2.23 13.72 11.48
CA GLU A 110 -1.46 14.95 11.71
C GLU A 110 -0.10 14.60 12.30
N TRP A 111 0.95 15.23 11.79
CA TRP A 111 2.33 14.97 12.22
C TRP A 111 2.72 15.81 13.43
N ASP A 112 1.78 16.06 14.34
CA ASP A 112 2.02 16.71 15.61
C ASP A 112 2.48 15.73 16.70
N ASP A 113 3.05 16.24 17.77
CA ASP A 113 3.59 15.44 18.87
C ASP A 113 2.53 14.53 19.52
N LYS A 114 1.29 15.01 19.63
CA LYS A 114 0.18 14.26 20.24
C LYS A 114 -0.16 13.03 19.39
N SER A 115 -0.36 13.21 18.10
CA SER A 115 -0.69 12.14 17.17
C SER A 115 0.46 11.12 17.04
N LEU A 116 1.70 11.62 16.96
CA LEU A 116 2.90 10.78 16.94
C LEU A 116 3.06 9.95 18.22
N ASN A 117 2.84 10.54 19.40
CA ASN A 117 2.94 9.81 20.65
C ASN A 117 1.84 8.76 20.79
N ALA A 118 0.61 9.07 20.38
CA ALA A 118 -0.49 8.10 20.36
C ALA A 118 -0.19 6.92 19.43
N LEU A 119 0.28 7.19 18.21
CA LEU A 119 0.68 6.16 17.25
C LEU A 119 1.80 5.27 17.79
N LYS A 120 2.89 5.86 18.31
CA LYS A 120 4.02 5.13 18.88
C LYS A 120 3.59 4.21 20.03
N ALA A 121 2.77 4.71 20.95
CA ALA A 121 2.30 3.94 22.09
C ALA A 121 1.43 2.73 21.68
N GLN A 122 0.60 2.88 20.65
CA GLN A 122 -0.22 1.78 20.14
C GLN A 122 0.62 0.77 19.35
N ALA A 123 1.52 1.23 18.48
CA ALA A 123 2.41 0.36 17.71
C ALA A 123 3.34 -0.44 18.62
N GLU A 124 3.89 0.16 19.66
CA GLU A 124 4.79 -0.49 20.61
C GLU A 124 4.16 -1.74 21.26
N LYS A 125 2.87 -1.70 21.57
CA LYS A 125 2.17 -2.85 22.16
C LYS A 125 2.19 -4.07 21.23
N SER A 126 1.94 -3.87 19.95
CA SER A 126 1.92 -4.94 18.95
C SER A 126 3.34 -5.41 18.60
N LEU A 127 4.28 -4.48 18.50
CA LEU A 127 5.63 -4.75 18.02
C LEU A 127 6.53 -5.45 19.07
N LYS A 128 6.24 -5.32 20.37
CA LYS A 128 7.03 -5.95 21.46
C LYS A 128 6.97 -7.49 21.43
N ALA A 129 5.91 -8.08 20.93
CA ALA A 129 5.72 -9.54 20.92
C ALA A 129 6.36 -10.22 19.71
N ILE A 130 6.94 -9.48 18.77
CA ILE A 130 7.45 -10.01 17.50
C ILE A 130 8.87 -10.53 17.66
N ASP A 131 9.10 -11.77 17.25
CA ASP A 131 10.44 -12.30 17.00
C ASP A 131 10.94 -11.79 15.65
N TRP A 132 11.72 -10.72 15.68
CA TRP A 132 12.21 -10.02 14.49
C TRP A 132 13.13 -10.87 13.62
N SER A 133 13.97 -11.74 14.21
CA SER A 133 14.86 -12.61 13.45
C SER A 133 14.06 -13.62 12.64
N LYS A 134 13.12 -14.29 13.29
CA LYS A 134 12.23 -15.25 12.65
C LYS A 134 11.39 -14.61 11.57
N LEU A 135 10.79 -13.46 11.86
CA LEU A 135 9.95 -12.75 10.89
C LEU A 135 10.74 -12.30 9.65
N ASN A 136 11.98 -11.83 9.83
CA ASN A 136 12.83 -11.47 8.70
C ASN A 136 13.14 -12.67 7.80
N GLU A 137 13.47 -13.82 8.39
CA GLU A 137 13.74 -15.04 7.63
C GLU A 137 12.50 -15.52 6.86
N GLU A 138 11.34 -15.58 7.51
CA GLU A 138 10.07 -15.98 6.90
C GLU A 138 9.67 -15.04 5.76
N ARG A 139 9.77 -13.72 5.97
CA ARG A 139 9.52 -12.72 4.93
C ARG A 139 10.41 -12.91 3.72
N ASP A 140 11.70 -13.07 3.93
CA ASP A 140 12.67 -13.19 2.85
C ASP A 140 12.47 -14.48 2.05
N GLN A 141 12.14 -15.60 2.71
CA GLN A 141 11.79 -16.85 2.04
C GLN A 141 10.55 -16.69 1.14
N VAL A 142 9.50 -16.04 1.62
CA VAL A 142 8.29 -15.80 0.83
C VAL A 142 8.56 -14.86 -0.34
N LEU A 143 9.30 -13.77 -0.11
CA LEU A 143 9.65 -12.81 -1.16
C LEU A 143 10.47 -13.47 -2.28
N LEU A 144 11.42 -14.35 -1.95
CA LEU A 144 12.21 -15.08 -2.95
C LEU A 144 11.36 -16.00 -3.81
N GLN A 145 10.24 -16.50 -3.32
CA GLN A 145 9.30 -17.31 -4.11
C GLN A 145 8.43 -16.47 -5.06
N LEU A 146 8.21 -15.19 -4.73
CA LEU A 146 7.38 -14.27 -5.52
C LEU A 146 8.18 -13.48 -6.57
N LEU A 147 9.49 -13.39 -6.40
CA LEU A 147 10.36 -12.71 -7.36
C LEU A 147 10.60 -13.61 -8.59
N PRO A 148 10.55 -13.02 -9.81
CA PRO A 148 10.80 -13.75 -11.05
C PRO A 148 12.26 -14.19 -11.17
#